data_f0f9a9e7f69e981d6825a5aaaa94d29c
#
_entry.id   f0f9a9e7f69e981d6825a5aaaa94d29c
#
_cell.length_a   1.000
_cell.length_b   1.000
_cell.length_c   1.000
_cell.angle_alpha   90.00
_cell.angle_beta   90.00
_cell.angle_gamma   90.00
#
_symmetry.space_group_name_H-M   'P 1'
#
loop_
_entity.id
_entity.type
_entity.pdbx_description
1 polymer ?
#
loop_
_entity_poly.entity_id
_entity_poly.type
_entity_poly.pdbx_seq_one_letter_code
_entity_poly.pdbx_strand_id
1 'polypeptide(L)'
;MLTLEELRADSSIDTVIMAFTDMQGRLLGKRLYRDFFFEQVDHGHGTEGCNYLLALEMEMDPVPGYEIASWERGYGDFELAPDLSTLRRIPWLEATALVLCDVQWADGSPVRPSPRQVLRAEVERAREHGFEVMVGSELEFYLLKETYEQAHAQHYRDLTPSVPYILDYYILASTFAEPLIRQIRNGMVGAGMRVETSKGEAWPGQHEINFRYADALRMADDHVVYKNGAKEIAHLNGCSVTFMAKPDQTWIGSSCHIHSSFWRDGESAIAGESDVFRRYLAGQIACGRELAIFFAPNVNSYKRFAAGSWAPTTLAWGRDNRTCGFRVVGHGQGLRVETRIPGGDVNPYLAFAALIASGLYGIEHELDPGAALEGNAYSSEAARFPSTLREAIVALEQGTVARSAFGDDVVDHYLNYARTEQELFDKVVTGYERERFFERG
;
A
#
# COMPACT_ATOMS: atom_id res chain seq x y z
N MET A 1 19.22 2.70 9.22
CA MET A 1 19.31 1.27 8.85
C MET A 1 20.47 0.68 9.64
N LEU A 2 20.41 -0.61 9.95
CA LEU A 2 21.57 -1.34 10.51
C LEU A 2 22.40 -1.92 9.37
N THR A 3 23.69 -1.98 9.55
CA THR A 3 24.56 -2.86 8.75
C THR A 3 24.62 -4.26 9.39
N LEU A 4 25.03 -5.26 8.61
CA LEU A 4 25.24 -6.62 9.14
C LEU A 4 26.32 -6.62 10.23
N GLU A 5 27.37 -5.78 10.09
CA GLU A 5 28.45 -5.64 11.07
C GLU A 5 27.94 -5.03 12.38
N GLU A 6 27.11 -3.99 12.32
CA GLU A 6 26.49 -3.40 13.50
C GLU A 6 25.57 -4.39 14.20
N LEU A 7 24.79 -5.19 13.45
CA LEU A 7 23.97 -6.25 14.02
C LEU A 7 24.83 -7.32 14.71
N ARG A 8 25.99 -7.68 14.13
CA ARG A 8 26.94 -8.63 14.74
C ARG A 8 27.55 -8.10 16.02
N ALA A 9 27.82 -6.82 16.08
CA ALA A 9 28.40 -6.18 17.26
C ALA A 9 27.40 -5.96 18.39
N ASP A 10 26.11 -5.93 18.09
CA ASP A 10 25.05 -5.64 19.05
C ASP A 10 24.49 -6.91 19.70
N SER A 11 25.03 -7.28 20.87
CA SER A 11 24.58 -8.43 21.65
C SER A 11 23.18 -8.25 22.26
N SER A 12 22.59 -7.07 22.20
CA SER A 12 21.24 -6.84 22.73
C SER A 12 20.13 -7.34 21.78
N ILE A 13 20.46 -7.71 20.54
CA ILE A 13 19.52 -8.29 19.58
C ILE A 13 19.73 -9.81 19.55
N ASP A 14 18.69 -10.57 19.78
CA ASP A 14 18.68 -12.03 19.74
C ASP A 14 17.75 -12.61 18.65
N THR A 15 16.85 -11.79 18.13
CA THR A 15 15.82 -12.19 17.16
C THR A 15 15.92 -11.36 15.88
N VAL A 16 15.92 -12.03 14.72
CA VAL A 16 15.84 -11.39 13.40
C VAL A 16 14.58 -11.87 12.69
N ILE A 17 13.68 -10.93 12.38
CA ILE A 17 12.51 -11.20 11.55
C ILE A 17 12.94 -11.13 10.09
N MET A 18 12.86 -12.24 9.37
CA MET A 18 12.96 -12.28 7.92
C MET A 18 11.56 -12.24 7.35
N ALA A 19 11.20 -11.14 6.68
CA ALA A 19 9.85 -10.89 6.23
C ALA A 19 9.79 -10.58 4.74
N PHE A 20 8.69 -10.95 4.11
CA PHE A 20 8.29 -10.53 2.77
C PHE A 20 6.85 -10.06 2.79
N THR A 21 6.36 -9.51 1.69
CA THR A 21 4.99 -8.99 1.61
C THR A 21 4.13 -9.90 0.75
N ASP A 22 2.96 -10.27 1.28
CA ASP A 22 1.94 -11.01 0.51
C ASP A 22 1.18 -10.09 -0.47
N MET A 23 0.22 -10.66 -1.20
CA MET A 23 -0.58 -9.93 -2.19
C MET A 23 -1.40 -8.79 -1.58
N GLN A 24 -1.79 -8.92 -0.32
CA GLN A 24 -2.57 -7.92 0.43
C GLN A 24 -1.71 -6.81 1.06
N GLY A 25 -0.39 -6.91 0.97
CA GLY A 25 0.53 -5.94 1.57
C GLY A 25 0.81 -6.21 3.06
N ARG A 26 0.54 -7.44 3.56
CA ARG A 26 0.88 -7.85 4.92
C ARG A 26 2.30 -8.40 4.97
N LEU A 27 3.00 -8.19 6.10
CA LEU A 27 4.28 -8.84 6.34
C LEU A 27 4.05 -10.28 6.79
N LEU A 28 4.58 -11.23 6.03
CA LEU A 28 4.69 -12.64 6.36
C LEU A 28 6.16 -13.01 6.52
N GLY A 29 6.49 -14.07 7.26
CA GLY A 29 7.87 -14.49 7.41
C GLY A 29 8.13 -15.33 8.65
N LYS A 30 9.39 -15.38 9.05
CA LYS A 30 9.87 -16.17 10.18
C LYS A 30 10.68 -15.31 11.15
N ARG A 31 10.64 -15.68 12.44
CA ARG A 31 11.57 -15.17 13.45
C ARG A 31 12.70 -16.17 13.59
N LEU A 32 13.91 -15.74 13.28
CA LEU A 32 15.13 -16.54 13.41
C LEU A 32 15.86 -16.13 14.68
N TYR A 33 16.43 -17.11 15.38
CA TYR A 33 17.43 -16.83 16.38
C TYR A 33 18.66 -16.23 15.70
N ARG A 34 19.25 -15.24 16.30
CA ARG A 34 20.34 -14.44 15.76
C ARG A 34 21.49 -15.25 15.16
N ASP A 35 21.98 -16.26 15.88
CA ASP A 35 23.15 -17.03 15.42
C ASP A 35 22.82 -17.84 14.18
N PHE A 36 21.61 -18.40 14.11
CA PHE A 36 21.12 -19.09 12.92
C PHE A 36 20.95 -18.14 11.72
N PHE A 37 20.47 -16.92 11.96
CA PHE A 37 20.41 -15.89 10.90
C PHE A 37 21.79 -15.63 10.31
N PHE A 38 22.82 -15.45 11.14
CA PHE A 38 24.19 -15.25 10.67
C PHE A 38 24.74 -16.44 9.92
N GLU A 39 24.46 -17.65 10.39
CA GLU A 39 24.85 -18.87 9.68
C GLU A 39 24.25 -18.91 8.28
N GLN A 40 22.96 -18.61 8.12
CA GLN A 40 22.30 -18.58 6.80
C GLN A 40 22.94 -17.53 5.89
N VAL A 41 23.09 -16.29 6.37
CA VAL A 41 23.66 -15.18 5.56
C VAL A 41 25.10 -15.46 5.17
N ASP A 42 25.93 -16.04 6.06
CA ASP A 42 27.34 -16.37 5.78
C ASP A 42 27.49 -17.45 4.71
N HIS A 43 26.51 -18.34 4.58
CA HIS A 43 26.46 -19.32 3.51
C HIS A 43 25.79 -18.82 2.22
N GLY A 44 25.33 -17.55 2.20
CA GLY A 44 24.64 -16.96 1.06
C GLY A 44 23.20 -17.46 0.88
N HIS A 45 22.61 -17.98 1.95
CA HIS A 45 21.25 -18.49 1.95
C HIS A 45 20.29 -17.54 2.67
N GLY A 46 19.01 -17.72 2.33
CA GLY A 46 17.90 -17.12 3.06
C GLY A 46 17.20 -18.14 3.96
N THR A 47 15.89 -18.10 3.97
CA THR A 47 15.04 -19.11 4.59
C THR A 47 13.92 -19.51 3.62
N GLU A 48 13.47 -20.73 3.71
CA GLU A 48 12.40 -21.23 2.84
C GLU A 48 11.03 -20.81 3.34
N GLY A 49 10.07 -20.69 2.42
CA GLY A 49 8.65 -20.49 2.70
C GLY A 49 7.82 -21.26 1.68
N CYS A 50 6.69 -21.82 2.12
CA CYS A 50 5.82 -22.52 1.19
C CYS A 50 5.23 -21.55 0.14
N ASN A 51 5.19 -21.95 -1.12
CA ASN A 51 4.77 -21.09 -2.22
C ASN A 51 3.27 -20.72 -2.18
N TYR A 52 2.43 -21.44 -1.41
CA TYR A 52 1.04 -21.05 -1.20
C TYR A 52 0.91 -19.67 -0.52
N LEU A 53 1.94 -19.17 0.17
CA LEU A 53 1.92 -17.87 0.84
C LEU A 53 1.68 -16.69 -0.12
N LEU A 54 1.86 -16.88 -1.42
CA LEU A 54 1.46 -15.95 -2.48
C LEU A 54 0.22 -16.44 -3.26
N ALA A 55 -0.58 -17.34 -2.67
CA ALA A 55 -1.79 -17.89 -3.25
C ALA A 55 -2.93 -17.98 -2.20
N LEU A 56 -2.93 -17.06 -1.24
CA LEU A 56 -3.89 -16.99 -0.13
C LEU A 56 -4.94 -15.91 -0.38
N GLU A 57 -6.16 -16.17 0.12
CA GLU A 57 -7.14 -15.11 0.30
C GLU A 57 -6.90 -14.34 1.64
N MET A 58 -7.79 -13.41 2.01
CA MET A 58 -7.57 -12.50 3.14
C MET A 58 -7.50 -13.22 4.50
N GLU A 59 -8.20 -14.34 4.68
CA GLU A 59 -8.24 -15.14 5.92
C GLU A 59 -7.13 -16.20 5.99
N MET A 60 -6.18 -16.16 5.04
CA MET A 60 -5.02 -17.06 4.93
C MET A 60 -5.33 -18.47 4.44
N ASP A 61 -6.49 -18.69 3.81
CA ASP A 61 -6.80 -19.96 3.17
C ASP A 61 -6.22 -20.01 1.76
N PRO A 62 -5.56 -21.11 1.35
CA PRO A 62 -5.10 -21.32 -0.01
C PRO A 62 -6.28 -21.44 -0.97
N VAL A 63 -6.24 -20.68 -2.06
CA VAL A 63 -7.27 -20.71 -3.10
C VAL A 63 -6.74 -21.26 -4.41
N PRO A 64 -7.56 -21.92 -5.24
CA PRO A 64 -7.15 -22.43 -6.54
C PRO A 64 -6.96 -21.33 -7.58
N GLY A 65 -6.39 -21.70 -8.74
CA GLY A 65 -6.28 -20.83 -9.91
C GLY A 65 -4.97 -20.07 -10.03
N TYR A 66 -4.04 -20.25 -9.11
CA TYR A 66 -2.70 -19.68 -9.20
C TYR A 66 -1.73 -20.62 -9.93
N GLU A 67 -0.95 -20.07 -10.85
CA GLU A 67 0.05 -20.86 -11.57
C GLU A 67 1.22 -21.30 -10.69
N ILE A 68 1.62 -20.42 -9.75
CA ILE A 68 2.81 -20.64 -8.90
C ILE A 68 2.62 -21.72 -7.84
N ALA A 69 1.38 -22.02 -7.43
CA ALA A 69 1.07 -22.92 -6.32
C ALA A 69 -0.29 -23.58 -6.52
N SER A 70 -0.34 -24.93 -6.41
CA SER A 70 -1.60 -25.69 -6.43
C SER A 70 -1.44 -27.07 -5.79
N TRP A 71 -2.55 -27.72 -5.47
CA TRP A 71 -2.57 -29.10 -5.01
C TRP A 71 -1.94 -30.07 -6.03
N GLU A 72 -2.18 -29.84 -7.32
CA GLU A 72 -1.64 -30.65 -8.42
C GLU A 72 -0.11 -30.56 -8.53
N ARG A 73 0.46 -29.41 -8.13
CA ARG A 73 1.91 -29.17 -8.07
C ARG A 73 2.55 -29.57 -6.74
N GLY A 74 1.77 -29.87 -5.71
CA GLY A 74 2.22 -30.36 -4.41
C GLY A 74 2.80 -29.28 -3.48
N TYR A 75 2.54 -27.98 -3.74
CA TYR A 75 2.96 -26.84 -2.89
C TYR A 75 4.44 -26.91 -2.48
N GLY A 76 5.35 -26.67 -3.41
CA GLY A 76 6.79 -26.57 -3.10
C GLY A 76 7.13 -25.28 -2.31
N ASP A 77 8.42 -25.10 -2.07
CA ASP A 77 8.93 -23.91 -1.39
C ASP A 77 9.52 -22.89 -2.37
N PHE A 78 9.57 -21.65 -1.93
CA PHE A 78 10.41 -20.60 -2.45
C PHE A 78 11.43 -20.14 -1.40
N GLU A 79 12.50 -19.49 -1.81
CA GLU A 79 13.50 -18.91 -0.94
C GLU A 79 13.14 -17.45 -0.61
N LEU A 80 13.29 -17.08 0.66
CA LEU A 80 13.23 -15.69 1.14
C LEU A 80 14.67 -15.17 1.23
N ALA A 81 15.13 -14.49 0.19
CA ALA A 81 16.49 -13.95 0.10
C ALA A 81 16.55 -12.58 0.80
N PRO A 82 17.33 -12.41 1.89
CA PRO A 82 17.34 -11.17 2.65
C PRO A 82 18.00 -10.02 1.87
N ASP A 83 17.31 -8.91 1.71
CA ASP A 83 17.88 -7.66 1.24
C ASP A 83 18.49 -6.90 2.44
N LEU A 84 19.78 -7.11 2.68
CA LEU A 84 20.49 -6.55 3.83
C LEU A 84 20.49 -5.01 3.87
N SER A 85 20.20 -4.33 2.75
CA SER A 85 20.02 -2.88 2.72
C SER A 85 18.78 -2.41 3.50
N THR A 86 17.84 -3.33 3.74
CA THR A 86 16.59 -3.08 4.48
C THR A 86 16.71 -3.39 5.97
N LEU A 87 17.84 -3.96 6.42
CA LEU A 87 18.06 -4.39 7.80
C LEU A 87 17.89 -3.21 8.77
N ARG A 88 17.01 -3.41 9.78
CA ARG A 88 16.66 -2.37 10.73
C ARG A 88 16.35 -2.93 12.12
N ARG A 89 16.55 -2.11 13.15
CA ARG A 89 16.03 -2.40 14.47
C ARG A 89 14.53 -2.19 14.50
N ILE A 90 13.84 -2.98 15.32
CA ILE A 90 12.39 -2.83 15.59
C ILE A 90 12.23 -2.37 17.06
N PRO A 91 12.22 -1.04 17.33
CA PRO A 91 12.34 -0.51 18.69
C PRO A 91 11.18 -0.84 19.63
N TRP A 92 10.02 -1.20 19.09
CA TRP A 92 8.82 -1.57 19.87
C TRP A 92 8.75 -3.06 20.21
N LEU A 93 9.63 -3.89 19.66
CA LEU A 93 9.80 -5.29 20.01
C LEU A 93 11.15 -5.48 20.69
N GLU A 94 11.16 -6.10 21.86
CA GLU A 94 12.37 -6.34 22.62
C GLU A 94 13.39 -7.17 21.81
N ALA A 95 14.66 -6.80 21.85
CA ALA A 95 15.79 -7.53 21.28
C ALA A 95 15.63 -7.93 19.78
N THR A 96 14.87 -7.14 18.98
CA THR A 96 14.44 -7.55 17.63
C THR A 96 15.01 -6.65 16.54
N ALA A 97 15.50 -7.27 15.46
CA ALA A 97 15.75 -6.66 14.16
C ALA A 97 14.82 -7.24 13.09
N LEU A 98 14.69 -6.57 11.95
CA LEU A 98 13.93 -7.02 10.79
C LEU A 98 14.73 -6.79 9.52
N VAL A 99 14.64 -7.74 8.60
CA VAL A 99 15.11 -7.61 7.21
C VAL A 99 13.99 -8.02 6.27
N LEU A 100 13.79 -7.23 5.20
CA LEU A 100 12.87 -7.60 4.13
C LEU A 100 13.55 -8.52 3.14
N CYS A 101 12.79 -9.46 2.60
CA CYS A 101 13.30 -10.48 1.69
C CYS A 101 12.67 -10.33 0.31
N ASP A 102 13.47 -10.59 -0.70
CA ASP A 102 13.00 -10.90 -2.04
C ASP A 102 12.57 -12.37 -2.09
N VAL A 103 11.49 -12.66 -2.80
CA VAL A 103 11.00 -14.04 -2.99
C VAL A 103 11.57 -14.58 -4.29
N GLN A 104 12.27 -15.71 -4.20
CA GLN A 104 12.98 -16.36 -5.32
C GLN A 104 12.64 -17.84 -5.38
N TRP A 105 12.76 -18.41 -6.58
CA TRP A 105 12.78 -19.85 -6.75
C TRP A 105 14.14 -20.42 -6.34
N ALA A 106 14.22 -21.74 -6.19
CA ALA A 106 15.45 -22.45 -5.80
C ALA A 106 16.64 -22.23 -6.75
N ASP A 107 16.40 -21.80 -7.99
CA ASP A 107 17.44 -21.44 -8.96
C ASP A 107 17.88 -19.97 -8.88
N GLY A 108 17.34 -19.22 -7.90
CA GLY A 108 17.61 -17.79 -7.70
C GLY A 108 16.80 -16.86 -8.60
N SER A 109 15.96 -17.38 -9.50
CA SER A 109 15.09 -16.55 -10.31
C SER A 109 13.96 -15.93 -9.47
N PRO A 110 13.52 -14.68 -9.76
CA PRO A 110 12.50 -14.02 -8.98
C PRO A 110 11.12 -14.70 -9.13
N VAL A 111 10.37 -14.79 -8.03
CA VAL A 111 8.93 -15.11 -8.07
C VAL A 111 8.20 -13.86 -8.53
N ARG A 112 7.97 -13.74 -9.82
CA ARG A 112 7.48 -12.51 -10.47
C ARG A 112 6.21 -11.92 -9.87
N PRO A 113 5.17 -12.71 -9.46
CA PRO A 113 3.98 -12.15 -8.83
C PRO A 113 4.20 -11.60 -7.41
N SER A 114 5.36 -11.82 -6.79
CA SER A 114 5.66 -11.20 -5.48
C SER A 114 5.61 -9.68 -5.59
N PRO A 115 4.84 -8.98 -4.73
CA PRO A 115 4.64 -7.53 -4.84
C PRO A 115 5.94 -6.73 -4.93
N ARG A 116 6.92 -7.06 -4.08
CA ARG A 116 8.22 -6.38 -4.08
C ARG A 116 8.98 -6.58 -5.38
N GLN A 117 8.87 -7.76 -6.01
CA GLN A 117 9.49 -8.05 -7.31
C GLN A 117 8.80 -7.29 -8.45
N VAL A 118 7.46 -7.15 -8.42
CA VAL A 118 6.71 -6.33 -9.40
C VAL A 118 7.21 -4.89 -9.35
N LEU A 119 7.34 -4.29 -8.16
CA LEU A 119 7.85 -2.92 -8.04
C LEU A 119 9.31 -2.81 -8.47
N ARG A 120 10.17 -3.77 -8.09
CA ARG A 120 11.58 -3.77 -8.46
C ARG A 120 11.75 -3.78 -9.98
N ALA A 121 10.96 -4.58 -10.69
CA ALA A 121 10.98 -4.63 -12.15
C ALA A 121 10.60 -3.27 -12.78
N GLU A 122 9.57 -2.60 -12.26
CA GLU A 122 9.15 -1.29 -12.78
C GLU A 122 10.15 -0.17 -12.44
N VAL A 123 10.77 -0.23 -11.26
CA VAL A 123 11.87 0.71 -10.91
C VAL A 123 13.05 0.55 -11.87
N GLU A 124 13.40 -0.69 -12.21
CA GLU A 124 14.48 -0.93 -13.19
C GLU A 124 14.08 -0.46 -14.60
N ARG A 125 12.85 -0.74 -15.02
CA ARG A 125 12.31 -0.22 -16.28
C ARG A 125 12.36 1.32 -16.34
N ALA A 126 12.04 2.00 -15.23
CA ALA A 126 12.17 3.45 -15.15
C ALA A 126 13.63 3.91 -15.32
N ARG A 127 14.59 3.18 -14.72
CA ARG A 127 16.04 3.45 -14.88
C ARG A 127 16.51 3.26 -16.32
N GLU A 128 16.04 2.23 -17.02
CA GLU A 128 16.32 2.02 -18.45
C GLU A 128 15.84 3.21 -19.30
N HIS A 129 14.76 3.90 -18.89
CA HIS A 129 14.29 5.14 -19.49
C HIS A 129 15.01 6.40 -18.98
N GLY A 130 16.02 6.22 -18.14
CA GLY A 130 16.83 7.31 -17.57
C GLY A 130 16.14 8.06 -16.43
N PHE A 131 15.24 7.41 -15.69
CA PHE A 131 14.54 8.02 -14.56
C PHE A 131 14.78 7.28 -13.25
N GLU A 132 14.94 8.06 -12.17
CA GLU A 132 14.73 7.62 -10.79
C GLU A 132 13.33 8.04 -10.36
N VAL A 133 12.67 7.23 -9.54
CA VAL A 133 11.29 7.48 -9.11
C VAL A 133 11.27 7.77 -7.62
N MET A 134 10.85 8.99 -7.26
CA MET A 134 10.67 9.41 -5.88
C MET A 134 9.19 9.35 -5.51
N VAL A 135 8.92 8.73 -4.35
CA VAL A 135 7.56 8.51 -3.85
C VAL A 135 7.46 8.91 -2.39
N GLY A 136 6.32 9.50 -2.01
CA GLY A 136 5.88 9.69 -0.63
C GLY A 136 4.47 9.14 -0.48
N SER A 137 4.19 8.42 0.61
CA SER A 137 2.83 7.94 0.91
C SER A 137 2.29 8.59 2.18
N GLU A 138 1.10 9.17 2.09
CA GLU A 138 0.32 9.72 3.21
C GLU A 138 -0.76 8.70 3.57
N LEU A 139 -0.58 7.99 4.68
CA LEU A 139 -1.43 6.87 5.05
C LEU A 139 -2.28 7.22 6.27
N GLU A 140 -3.59 7.28 6.05
CA GLU A 140 -4.58 7.50 7.09
C GLU A 140 -5.00 6.18 7.76
N PHE A 141 -5.34 6.28 9.05
CA PHE A 141 -5.82 5.14 9.85
C PHE A 141 -6.75 5.60 10.96
N TYR A 142 -7.55 4.67 11.46
CA TYR A 142 -8.36 4.86 12.66
C TYR A 142 -7.71 4.22 13.88
N LEU A 143 -7.65 4.97 14.97
CA LEU A 143 -7.28 4.48 16.29
C LEU A 143 -8.56 4.23 17.10
N LEU A 144 -8.72 3.00 17.60
CA LEU A 144 -9.89 2.50 18.31
C LEU A 144 -9.52 2.13 19.75
N LYS A 145 -10.49 2.21 20.66
CA LYS A 145 -10.29 1.88 22.08
C LYS A 145 -10.23 0.38 22.33
N GLU A 146 -10.93 -0.41 21.52
CA GLU A 146 -10.96 -1.86 21.63
C GLU A 146 -9.62 -2.47 21.22
N THR A 147 -9.20 -3.52 21.94
CA THR A 147 -8.12 -4.39 21.46
C THR A 147 -8.58 -5.18 20.24
N TYR A 148 -7.64 -5.81 19.50
CA TYR A 148 -8.02 -6.67 18.38
C TYR A 148 -8.90 -7.84 18.82
N GLU A 149 -8.66 -8.43 20.00
CA GLU A 149 -9.45 -9.52 20.56
C GLU A 149 -10.88 -9.05 20.91
N GLN A 150 -11.01 -7.87 21.50
CA GLN A 150 -12.32 -7.27 21.79
C GLN A 150 -13.08 -6.94 20.50
N ALA A 151 -12.41 -6.32 19.53
CA ALA A 151 -13.01 -6.03 18.22
C ALA A 151 -13.48 -7.31 17.52
N HIS A 152 -12.68 -8.38 17.55
CA HIS A 152 -13.05 -9.70 17.03
C HIS A 152 -14.27 -10.28 17.74
N ALA A 153 -14.30 -10.25 19.08
CA ALA A 153 -15.42 -10.75 19.89
C ALA A 153 -16.73 -9.99 19.62
N GLN A 154 -16.64 -8.73 19.22
CA GLN A 154 -17.77 -7.89 18.80
C GLN A 154 -18.11 -8.02 17.30
N HIS A 155 -17.49 -8.95 16.58
CA HIS A 155 -17.62 -9.06 15.12
C HIS A 155 -17.35 -7.72 14.41
N TYR A 156 -16.39 -6.94 14.92
CA TYR A 156 -15.99 -5.62 14.42
C TYR A 156 -17.14 -4.60 14.33
N ARG A 157 -18.14 -4.71 15.20
CA ARG A 157 -19.28 -3.78 15.30
C ARG A 157 -19.17 -2.89 16.51
N ASP A 158 -19.81 -1.71 16.43
CA ASP A 158 -19.90 -0.75 17.54
C ASP A 158 -18.54 -0.37 18.12
N LEU A 159 -17.52 -0.29 17.27
CA LEU A 159 -16.16 0.07 17.65
C LEU A 159 -16.08 1.56 18.04
N THR A 160 -15.31 1.86 19.08
CA THR A 160 -15.22 3.18 19.68
C THR A 160 -13.95 3.91 19.21
N PRO A 161 -14.06 5.03 18.47
CA PRO A 161 -12.93 5.89 18.18
C PRO A 161 -12.20 6.33 19.45
N SER A 162 -10.87 6.41 19.41
CA SER A 162 -10.03 6.80 20.55
C SER A 162 -10.35 8.18 21.09
N VAL A 163 -10.79 9.09 20.23
CA VAL A 163 -11.18 10.47 20.53
C VAL A 163 -12.58 10.71 20.01
N PRO A 164 -13.50 11.29 20.82
CA PRO A 164 -14.91 11.45 20.44
C PRO A 164 -15.19 12.69 19.57
N TYR A 165 -14.15 13.44 19.21
CA TYR A 165 -14.26 14.70 18.44
C TYR A 165 -13.62 14.54 17.07
N ILE A 166 -14.08 15.34 16.10
CA ILE A 166 -13.35 15.54 14.85
C ILE A 166 -11.99 16.16 15.19
N LEU A 167 -10.94 15.57 14.67
CA LEU A 167 -9.56 15.94 14.99
C LEU A 167 -9.00 17.03 14.08
N ASP A 168 -9.29 16.97 12.81
CA ASP A 168 -8.88 17.81 11.68
C ASP A 168 -8.09 19.08 12.04
N TYR A 169 -6.76 18.95 12.15
CA TYR A 169 -5.83 20.01 12.61
C TYR A 169 -6.07 20.54 14.05
N TYR A 170 -7.06 20.01 14.80
CA TYR A 170 -7.36 20.48 16.14
C TYR A 170 -6.38 19.89 17.17
N ILE A 171 -5.38 20.70 17.56
CA ILE A 171 -4.25 20.25 18.41
C ILE A 171 -4.74 19.69 19.75
N LEU A 172 -5.67 20.38 20.45
CA LEU A 172 -6.16 19.89 21.74
C LEU A 172 -6.79 18.49 21.60
N ALA A 173 -7.62 18.27 20.57
CA ALA A 173 -8.25 16.96 20.36
C ALA A 173 -7.22 15.88 20.04
N SER A 174 -6.23 16.17 19.21
CA SER A 174 -5.14 15.21 18.89
C SER A 174 -4.25 14.91 20.10
N THR A 175 -4.17 15.80 21.09
CA THR A 175 -3.43 15.58 22.34
C THR A 175 -3.92 14.35 23.12
N PHE A 176 -5.20 14.00 23.02
CA PHE A 176 -5.74 12.81 23.69
C PHE A 176 -5.15 11.48 23.15
N ALA A 177 -4.81 11.43 21.87
CA ALA A 177 -4.20 10.27 21.23
C ALA A 177 -2.65 10.38 21.17
N GLU A 178 -2.09 11.53 21.49
CA GLU A 178 -0.64 11.81 21.36
C GLU A 178 0.27 10.81 22.06
N PRO A 179 -0.05 10.25 23.24
CA PRO A 179 0.82 9.26 23.87
C PRO A 179 1.12 8.05 22.97
N LEU A 180 0.12 7.55 22.23
CA LEU A 180 0.29 6.45 21.29
C LEU A 180 0.89 6.94 19.96
N ILE A 181 0.35 8.00 19.40
CA ILE A 181 0.87 8.58 18.13
C ILE A 181 2.36 8.90 18.23
N ARG A 182 2.79 9.44 19.38
CA ARG A 182 4.22 9.68 19.66
C ARG A 182 5.03 8.40 19.72
N GLN A 183 4.50 7.31 20.33
CA GLN A 183 5.19 6.02 20.33
C GLN A 183 5.35 5.47 18.91
N ILE A 184 4.32 5.58 18.07
CA ILE A 184 4.40 5.18 16.66
C ILE A 184 5.48 6.01 15.94
N ARG A 185 5.42 7.35 16.02
CA ARG A 185 6.44 8.22 15.39
C ARG A 185 7.86 7.87 15.83
N ASN A 186 8.09 7.73 17.15
CA ASN A 186 9.42 7.42 17.68
C ASN A 186 9.86 6.00 17.30
N GLY A 187 8.94 5.04 17.27
CA GLY A 187 9.20 3.68 16.78
C GLY A 187 9.69 3.70 15.33
N MET A 188 8.98 4.43 14.45
CA MET A 188 9.36 4.56 13.04
C MET A 188 10.72 5.26 12.86
N VAL A 189 10.98 6.34 13.62
CA VAL A 189 12.30 7.00 13.62
C VAL A 189 13.39 6.02 14.05
N GLY A 190 13.19 5.26 15.13
CA GLY A 190 14.13 4.25 15.61
C GLY A 190 14.31 3.08 14.65
N ALA A 191 13.33 2.79 13.79
CA ALA A 191 13.41 1.83 12.70
C ALA A 191 14.06 2.41 11.42
N GLY A 192 14.60 3.64 11.48
CA GLY A 192 15.34 4.27 10.38
C GLY A 192 14.48 4.98 9.34
N MET A 193 13.22 5.28 9.66
CA MET A 193 12.33 6.06 8.80
C MET A 193 12.42 7.55 9.09
N ARG A 194 12.16 8.38 8.09
CA ARG A 194 12.20 9.85 8.20
C ARG A 194 10.79 10.40 8.39
N VAL A 195 10.30 10.39 9.63
CA VAL A 195 8.99 10.98 9.98
C VAL A 195 9.06 12.50 9.85
N GLU A 196 8.06 13.11 9.21
CA GLU A 196 7.93 14.57 9.08
C GLU A 196 6.85 15.13 10.00
N THR A 197 5.62 14.63 9.88
CA THR A 197 4.47 15.17 10.62
C THR A 197 3.50 14.08 11.07
N SER A 198 2.62 14.44 11.98
CA SER A 198 1.40 13.71 12.27
C SER A 198 0.27 14.69 12.54
N LYS A 199 -0.92 14.37 12.10
CA LYS A 199 -2.11 15.19 12.35
C LYS A 199 -3.35 14.32 12.59
N GLY A 200 -4.38 14.93 13.20
CA GLY A 200 -5.71 14.38 13.20
C GLY A 200 -6.42 14.64 11.87
N GLU A 201 -7.29 13.73 11.48
CA GLU A 201 -8.09 13.77 10.26
C GLU A 201 -9.56 14.15 10.53
N ALA A 202 -10.35 14.18 9.45
CA ALA A 202 -11.69 14.77 9.45
C ALA A 202 -12.77 13.90 10.14
N TRP A 203 -12.37 12.85 10.88
CA TRP A 203 -13.30 12.03 11.66
C TRP A 203 -12.76 11.71 13.07
N PRO A 204 -13.62 11.45 14.07
CA PRO A 204 -13.19 10.99 15.38
C PRO A 204 -12.25 9.78 15.32
N GLY A 205 -11.09 9.89 15.98
CA GLY A 205 -10.09 8.81 16.02
C GLY A 205 -9.31 8.59 14.73
N GLN A 206 -9.50 9.40 13.69
CA GLN A 206 -8.74 9.28 12.43
C GLN A 206 -7.45 10.10 12.50
N HIS A 207 -6.34 9.50 12.10
CA HIS A 207 -5.01 10.07 12.16
C HIS A 207 -4.24 9.80 10.86
N GLU A 208 -3.21 10.62 10.63
CA GLU A 208 -2.23 10.49 9.57
C GLU A 208 -0.82 10.72 10.10
N ILE A 209 0.15 9.94 9.65
CA ILE A 209 1.57 10.15 9.92
C ILE A 209 2.30 10.19 8.59
N ASN A 210 3.03 11.29 8.35
CA ASN A 210 3.71 11.55 7.09
C ASN A 210 5.20 11.34 7.22
N PHE A 211 5.75 10.75 6.17
CA PHE A 211 7.17 10.45 6.03
C PHE A 211 7.75 11.24 4.87
N ARG A 212 9.02 11.61 5.00
CA ARG A 212 9.73 12.20 3.88
C ARG A 212 9.83 11.21 2.73
N TYR A 213 9.61 11.71 1.52
CA TYR A 213 9.73 10.92 0.30
C TYR A 213 11.10 10.22 0.18
N ALA A 214 11.13 9.11 -0.49
CA ALA A 214 12.31 8.31 -0.80
C ALA A 214 12.20 7.72 -2.22
N ASP A 215 13.21 6.97 -2.65
CA ASP A 215 13.04 6.13 -3.84
C ASP A 215 11.88 5.14 -3.65
N ALA A 216 11.26 4.75 -4.75
CA ALA A 216 9.99 4.04 -4.72
C ALA A 216 10.07 2.70 -3.95
N LEU A 217 11.15 1.93 -4.11
CA LEU A 217 11.29 0.65 -3.43
C LEU A 217 11.46 0.85 -1.92
N ARG A 218 12.31 1.79 -1.52
CA ARG A 218 12.51 2.14 -0.11
C ARG A 218 11.22 2.65 0.54
N MET A 219 10.46 3.51 -0.15
CA MET A 219 9.20 4.01 0.39
C MET A 219 8.17 2.90 0.57
N ALA A 220 8.09 1.94 -0.34
CA ALA A 220 7.20 0.78 -0.19
C ALA A 220 7.63 -0.11 0.98
N ASP A 221 8.93 -0.36 1.13
CA ASP A 221 9.50 -1.08 2.27
C ASP A 221 9.20 -0.38 3.61
N ASP A 222 9.34 0.93 3.68
CA ASP A 222 9.03 1.72 4.87
C ASP A 222 7.52 1.74 5.17
N HIS A 223 6.66 1.84 4.15
CA HIS A 223 5.21 1.82 4.30
C HIS A 223 4.72 0.50 4.94
N VAL A 224 5.17 -0.67 4.45
CA VAL A 224 4.69 -1.94 5.02
C VAL A 224 5.18 -2.16 6.45
N VAL A 225 6.41 -1.75 6.76
CA VAL A 225 6.93 -1.79 8.13
C VAL A 225 6.17 -0.83 9.04
N TYR A 226 5.86 0.38 8.56
CA TYR A 226 5.03 1.34 9.29
C TYR A 226 3.63 0.79 9.57
N LYS A 227 2.95 0.27 8.55
CA LYS A 227 1.58 -0.27 8.65
C LYS A 227 1.51 -1.43 9.65
N ASN A 228 2.49 -2.34 9.62
CA ASN A 228 2.60 -3.43 10.59
C ASN A 228 2.97 -2.91 11.98
N GLY A 229 3.98 -2.06 12.09
CA GLY A 229 4.47 -1.53 13.37
C GLY A 229 3.44 -0.68 14.11
N ALA A 230 2.63 0.12 13.40
CA ALA A 230 1.54 0.86 14.01
C ALA A 230 0.51 -0.08 14.68
N LYS A 231 0.18 -1.21 14.03
CA LYS A 231 -0.70 -2.24 14.60
C LYS A 231 -0.08 -2.93 15.82
N GLU A 232 1.21 -3.30 15.74
CA GLU A 232 1.93 -3.92 16.85
C GLU A 232 2.02 -2.98 18.06
N ILE A 233 2.36 -1.70 17.85
CA ILE A 233 2.42 -0.71 18.92
C ILE A 233 1.04 -0.49 19.53
N ALA A 234 -0.03 -0.41 18.75
CA ALA A 234 -1.40 -0.30 19.26
C ALA A 234 -1.76 -1.52 20.12
N HIS A 235 -1.50 -2.74 19.64
CA HIS A 235 -1.72 -3.97 20.39
C HIS A 235 -0.99 -3.98 21.74
N LEU A 236 0.29 -3.61 21.76
CA LEU A 236 1.10 -3.51 22.99
C LEU A 236 0.59 -2.44 23.97
N ASN A 237 -0.21 -1.49 23.51
CA ASN A 237 -0.85 -0.45 24.33
C ASN A 237 -2.34 -0.73 24.64
N GLY A 238 -2.85 -1.93 24.36
CA GLY A 238 -4.21 -2.35 24.70
C GLY A 238 -5.31 -1.66 23.87
N CYS A 239 -5.01 -1.30 22.63
CA CYS A 239 -5.96 -0.70 21.69
C CYS A 239 -5.72 -1.27 20.27
N SER A 240 -6.45 -0.79 19.27
CA SER A 240 -6.26 -1.23 17.89
C SER A 240 -6.25 -0.07 16.90
N VAL A 241 -5.58 -0.29 15.77
CA VAL A 241 -5.63 0.59 14.60
C VAL A 241 -6.11 -0.18 13.38
N THR A 242 -6.87 0.49 12.51
CA THR A 242 -7.29 -0.08 11.24
C THR A 242 -6.95 0.84 10.08
N PHE A 243 -6.46 0.23 8.99
CA PHE A 243 -6.21 0.87 7.71
C PHE A 243 -7.27 0.50 6.66
N MET A 244 -8.44 0.02 7.08
CA MET A 244 -9.54 -0.21 6.16
C MET A 244 -9.88 1.07 5.39
N ALA A 245 -10.11 0.95 4.09
CA ALA A 245 -10.49 2.10 3.26
C ALA A 245 -11.83 2.72 3.72
N LYS A 246 -12.77 1.90 4.22
CA LYS A 246 -14.08 2.34 4.72
C LYS A 246 -14.49 1.47 5.92
N PRO A 247 -14.09 1.82 7.16
CA PRO A 247 -14.38 1.00 8.34
C PRO A 247 -15.87 0.94 8.69
N ASP A 248 -16.61 2.03 8.47
CA ASP A 248 -18.04 2.13 8.73
C ASP A 248 -18.74 2.99 7.66
N GLN A 249 -20.02 2.71 7.41
CA GLN A 249 -20.80 3.42 6.39
C GLN A 249 -20.93 4.93 6.67
N THR A 250 -20.91 5.34 7.94
CA THR A 250 -21.05 6.73 8.38
C THR A 250 -19.72 7.45 8.52
N TRP A 251 -18.60 6.71 8.70
CA TRP A 251 -17.28 7.31 8.90
C TRP A 251 -16.68 7.79 7.57
N ILE A 252 -15.80 8.77 7.63
CA ILE A 252 -14.97 9.14 6.48
C ILE A 252 -14.02 7.98 6.15
N GLY A 253 -13.75 7.75 4.87
CA GLY A 253 -12.81 6.70 4.45
C GLY A 253 -11.36 7.08 4.77
N SER A 254 -10.49 6.08 4.95
CA SER A 254 -9.04 6.29 5.06
C SER A 254 -8.39 6.18 3.69
N SER A 255 -7.62 7.20 3.33
CA SER A 255 -6.85 7.26 2.10
C SER A 255 -5.39 6.86 2.30
N CYS A 256 -4.76 6.54 1.19
CA CYS A 256 -3.32 6.56 1.02
C CYS A 256 -3.01 7.46 -0.17
N HIS A 257 -2.79 8.76 0.07
CA HIS A 257 -2.37 9.64 -1.01
C HIS A 257 -0.93 9.34 -1.37
N ILE A 258 -0.66 9.13 -2.67
CA ILE A 258 0.67 8.81 -3.14
C ILE A 258 1.21 9.99 -3.94
N HIS A 259 2.24 10.62 -3.40
CA HIS A 259 3.01 11.67 -4.08
C HIS A 259 4.11 11.02 -4.91
N SER A 260 4.22 11.36 -6.17
CA SER A 260 5.21 10.79 -7.06
C SER A 260 5.84 11.81 -8.00
N SER A 261 7.11 11.61 -8.33
CA SER A 261 7.87 12.43 -9.27
C SER A 261 8.99 11.62 -9.91
N PHE A 262 9.27 11.88 -11.17
CA PHE A 262 10.42 11.33 -11.89
C PHE A 262 11.61 12.28 -11.80
N TRP A 263 12.78 11.71 -11.59
CA TRP A 263 14.03 12.42 -11.42
C TRP A 263 15.08 11.92 -12.41
N ARG A 264 16.02 12.79 -12.76
CA ARG A 264 17.16 12.47 -13.63
C ARG A 264 18.36 13.24 -13.15
N ASP A 265 19.50 12.56 -12.96
CA ASP A 265 20.76 13.17 -12.53
C ASP A 265 20.64 14.01 -11.25
N GLY A 266 19.78 13.59 -10.30
CA GLY A 266 19.56 14.27 -9.02
C GLY A 266 18.62 15.48 -9.09
N GLU A 267 18.01 15.76 -10.25
CA GLU A 267 17.04 16.84 -10.44
C GLU A 267 15.66 16.30 -10.85
N SER A 268 14.60 17.02 -10.46
CA SER A 268 13.24 16.64 -10.83
C SER A 268 13.01 16.82 -12.34
N ALA A 269 12.81 15.71 -13.05
CA ALA A 269 12.53 15.71 -14.50
C ALA A 269 11.16 16.29 -14.83
N ILE A 270 10.27 16.42 -13.86
CA ILE A 270 8.94 17.00 -14.00
C ILE A 270 8.89 18.48 -13.61
N ALA A 271 10.00 19.06 -13.15
CA ALA A 271 10.08 20.46 -12.74
C ALA A 271 9.65 21.41 -13.90
N GLY A 272 9.01 22.53 -13.53
CA GLY A 272 8.57 23.53 -14.51
C GLY A 272 7.48 23.05 -15.47
N GLU A 273 6.79 21.94 -15.13
CA GLU A 273 5.76 21.33 -15.97
C GLU A 273 6.26 20.97 -17.37
N SER A 274 7.42 20.32 -17.37
CA SER A 274 8.08 19.82 -18.57
C SER A 274 7.18 18.89 -19.39
N ASP A 275 7.59 18.55 -20.62
CA ASP A 275 6.92 17.52 -21.40
C ASP A 275 6.87 16.17 -20.65
N VAL A 276 7.91 15.86 -19.87
CA VAL A 276 7.92 14.66 -19.01
C VAL A 276 6.78 14.73 -17.98
N PHE A 277 6.58 15.88 -17.33
CA PHE A 277 5.45 16.07 -16.40
C PHE A 277 4.11 15.82 -17.08
N ARG A 278 3.87 16.49 -18.22
CA ARG A 278 2.60 16.37 -18.96
C ARG A 278 2.32 14.92 -19.35
N ARG A 279 3.29 14.25 -19.93
CA ARG A 279 3.18 12.86 -20.39
C ARG A 279 3.01 11.88 -19.22
N TYR A 280 3.78 12.06 -18.14
CA TYR A 280 3.69 11.28 -16.92
C TYR A 280 2.28 11.35 -16.29
N LEU A 281 1.74 12.55 -16.14
CA LEU A 281 0.39 12.77 -15.63
C LEU A 281 -0.68 12.20 -16.57
N ALA A 282 -0.52 12.40 -17.88
CA ALA A 282 -1.45 11.89 -18.89
C ALA A 282 -1.54 10.35 -18.87
N GLY A 283 -0.41 9.67 -18.68
CA GLY A 283 -0.37 8.22 -18.53
C GLY A 283 -1.16 7.75 -17.32
N GLN A 284 -1.00 8.39 -16.17
CA GLN A 284 -1.77 8.04 -14.96
C GLN A 284 -3.28 8.20 -15.16
N ILE A 285 -3.70 9.28 -15.84
CA ILE A 285 -5.11 9.52 -16.18
C ILE A 285 -5.63 8.45 -17.13
N ALA A 286 -4.91 8.17 -18.20
CA ALA A 286 -5.33 7.22 -19.24
C ALA A 286 -5.44 5.80 -18.73
N CYS A 287 -4.50 5.36 -17.88
CA CYS A 287 -4.42 3.99 -17.38
C CYS A 287 -5.18 3.77 -16.06
N GLY A 288 -5.70 4.83 -15.43
CA GLY A 288 -6.27 4.76 -14.08
C GLY A 288 -7.45 3.79 -13.94
N ARG A 289 -8.24 3.56 -14.98
CA ARG A 289 -9.33 2.56 -14.96
C ARG A 289 -8.78 1.14 -15.04
N GLU A 290 -7.86 0.89 -15.94
CA GLU A 290 -7.25 -0.43 -16.15
C GLU A 290 -6.50 -0.89 -14.89
N LEU A 291 -5.74 0.01 -14.28
CA LEU A 291 -4.88 -0.29 -13.13
C LEU A 291 -5.60 -0.18 -11.77
N ALA A 292 -6.93 -0.03 -11.78
CA ALA A 292 -7.73 0.26 -10.60
C ALA A 292 -7.56 -0.74 -9.45
N ILE A 293 -7.41 -2.05 -9.73
CA ILE A 293 -7.26 -3.06 -8.67
C ILE A 293 -5.95 -2.90 -7.87
N PHE A 294 -4.92 -2.28 -8.45
CA PHE A 294 -3.66 -2.01 -7.77
C PHE A 294 -3.75 -0.80 -6.83
N PHE A 295 -4.75 0.06 -6.99
CA PHE A 295 -5.05 1.20 -6.12
C PHE A 295 -6.18 0.93 -5.12
N ALA A 296 -7.10 0.06 -5.47
CA ALA A 296 -8.30 -0.28 -4.71
C ALA A 296 -8.54 -1.80 -4.79
N PRO A 297 -7.78 -2.61 -4.00
CA PRO A 297 -7.70 -4.06 -4.22
C PRO A 297 -8.90 -4.85 -3.70
N ASN A 298 -9.71 -4.27 -2.80
CA ASN A 298 -10.76 -4.99 -2.08
C ASN A 298 -12.14 -4.43 -2.40
N VAL A 299 -13.19 -5.23 -2.16
CA VAL A 299 -14.59 -4.76 -2.25
C VAL A 299 -14.82 -3.52 -1.34
N ASN A 300 -14.18 -3.49 -0.18
CA ASN A 300 -14.26 -2.37 0.76
C ASN A 300 -13.65 -1.08 0.21
N SER A 301 -12.58 -1.16 -0.59
CA SER A 301 -11.90 0.01 -1.16
C SER A 301 -12.85 0.92 -1.93
N TYR A 302 -13.79 0.34 -2.69
CA TYR A 302 -14.75 1.06 -3.55
C TYR A 302 -15.85 1.76 -2.77
N LYS A 303 -16.11 1.36 -1.51
CA LYS A 303 -17.09 2.02 -0.63
C LYS A 303 -16.64 3.41 -0.17
N ARG A 304 -15.36 3.75 -0.39
CA ARG A 304 -14.80 5.08 -0.11
C ARG A 304 -15.20 6.11 -1.18
N PHE A 305 -15.44 5.67 -2.43
CA PHE A 305 -15.70 6.56 -3.57
C PHE A 305 -17.15 7.04 -3.59
N ALA A 306 -17.43 8.12 -2.88
CA ALA A 306 -18.73 8.78 -2.87
C ALA A 306 -18.58 10.30 -3.08
N ALA A 307 -19.54 10.91 -3.75
CA ALA A 307 -19.52 12.36 -3.96
C ALA A 307 -19.53 13.09 -2.61
N GLY A 308 -18.64 14.08 -2.43
CA GLY A 308 -18.51 14.86 -1.18
C GLY A 308 -17.80 14.13 -0.03
N SER A 309 -17.21 12.95 -0.26
CA SER A 309 -16.50 12.16 0.75
C SER A 309 -15.00 12.47 0.85
N TRP A 310 -14.50 13.48 0.16
CA TRP A 310 -13.09 13.80 -0.04
C TRP A 310 -12.30 12.76 -0.84
N ALA A 311 -12.86 11.55 -1.07
CA ALA A 311 -12.31 10.58 -1.99
C ALA A 311 -12.70 10.93 -3.43
N PRO A 312 -11.76 10.92 -4.39
CA PRO A 312 -12.06 11.26 -5.78
C PRO A 312 -12.92 10.19 -6.44
N THR A 313 -13.81 10.59 -7.33
CA THR A 313 -14.63 9.68 -8.14
C THR A 313 -14.29 9.74 -9.63
N THR A 314 -13.40 10.66 -10.01
CA THR A 314 -13.03 10.91 -11.41
C THR A 314 -11.52 10.86 -11.61
N LEU A 315 -11.11 10.56 -12.83
CA LEU A 315 -9.73 10.61 -13.29
C LEU A 315 -9.32 12.02 -13.76
N ALA A 316 -9.97 13.05 -13.22
CA ALA A 316 -9.61 14.45 -13.47
C ALA A 316 -8.29 14.80 -12.76
N TRP A 317 -7.60 15.78 -13.32
CA TRP A 317 -6.46 16.41 -12.67
C TRP A 317 -6.69 17.91 -12.46
N GLY A 318 -6.08 18.47 -11.45
CA GLY A 318 -6.16 19.91 -11.17
C GLY A 318 -5.03 20.38 -10.28
N ARG A 319 -4.73 21.70 -10.36
CA ARG A 319 -3.73 22.34 -9.51
C ARG A 319 -4.33 22.59 -8.13
N ASP A 320 -3.68 22.02 -7.12
CA ASP A 320 -4.11 22.13 -5.72
C ASP A 320 -5.62 21.83 -5.50
N ASN A 321 -6.20 20.95 -6.32
CA ASN A 321 -7.62 20.62 -6.31
C ASN A 321 -7.87 19.24 -5.65
N ARG A 322 -8.33 19.24 -4.40
CA ARG A 322 -8.59 18.03 -3.60
C ARG A 322 -9.79 17.21 -4.07
N THR A 323 -10.58 17.69 -5.01
CA THR A 323 -11.72 16.92 -5.57
C THR A 323 -11.30 16.04 -6.76
N CYS A 324 -10.10 16.28 -7.32
CA CYS A 324 -9.56 15.51 -8.45
C CYS A 324 -8.90 14.22 -8.01
N GLY A 325 -8.84 13.23 -8.91
CA GLY A 325 -8.08 11.99 -8.74
C GLY A 325 -6.58 12.24 -8.70
N PHE A 326 -6.11 13.21 -9.48
CA PHE A 326 -4.72 13.62 -9.57
C PHE A 326 -4.59 15.10 -9.22
N ARG A 327 -3.99 15.40 -8.07
CA ARG A 327 -3.74 16.77 -7.60
C ARG A 327 -2.28 17.11 -7.84
N VAL A 328 -2.03 18.16 -8.60
CA VAL A 328 -0.68 18.66 -8.86
C VAL A 328 -0.32 19.69 -7.80
N VAL A 329 0.76 19.43 -7.06
CA VAL A 329 1.20 20.26 -5.93
C VAL A 329 2.69 20.54 -5.97
N GLY A 330 3.10 21.61 -5.28
CA GLY A 330 4.48 22.06 -5.23
C GLY A 330 4.90 22.87 -6.45
N HIS A 331 6.15 23.32 -6.44
CA HIS A 331 6.76 24.17 -7.47
C HIS A 331 8.23 23.80 -7.65
N GLY A 332 8.79 24.08 -8.83
CA GLY A 332 10.19 23.82 -9.12
C GLY A 332 10.57 22.36 -8.86
N GLN A 333 11.62 22.12 -8.12
CA GLN A 333 12.08 20.77 -7.75
C GLN A 333 11.08 20.00 -6.84
N GLY A 334 10.18 20.72 -6.17
CA GLY A 334 9.15 20.13 -5.31
C GLY A 334 7.84 19.82 -6.03
N LEU A 335 7.75 20.05 -7.35
CA LEU A 335 6.57 19.72 -8.15
C LEU A 335 6.35 18.21 -8.14
N ARG A 336 5.11 17.77 -7.88
CA ARG A 336 4.76 16.36 -7.83
C ARG A 336 3.28 16.13 -8.15
N VAL A 337 2.96 14.92 -8.54
CA VAL A 337 1.57 14.45 -8.68
C VAL A 337 1.17 13.72 -7.41
N GLU A 338 0.10 14.15 -6.79
CA GLU A 338 -0.59 13.44 -5.70
C GLU A 338 -1.73 12.63 -6.30
N THR A 339 -1.57 11.31 -6.32
CA THR A 339 -2.62 10.36 -6.69
C THR A 339 -3.48 10.07 -5.46
N ARG A 340 -4.75 10.54 -5.47
CA ARG A 340 -5.66 10.51 -4.32
C ARG A 340 -6.61 9.29 -4.31
N ILE A 341 -6.50 8.45 -5.33
CA ILE A 341 -7.35 7.28 -5.54
C ILE A 341 -7.11 6.18 -4.49
N PRO A 342 -5.86 5.82 -4.12
CA PRO A 342 -5.61 4.69 -3.23
C PRO A 342 -6.21 4.87 -1.83
N GLY A 343 -6.72 3.76 -1.26
CA GLY A 343 -7.19 3.68 0.12
C GLY A 343 -6.10 3.21 1.09
N GLY A 344 -6.35 3.29 2.40
CA GLY A 344 -5.43 2.81 3.43
C GLY A 344 -5.15 1.30 3.37
N ASP A 345 -5.97 0.56 2.66
CA ASP A 345 -5.86 -0.89 2.44
C ASP A 345 -4.95 -1.28 1.26
N VAL A 346 -4.36 -0.31 0.57
CA VAL A 346 -3.51 -0.54 -0.60
C VAL A 346 -2.25 -1.36 -0.27
N ASN A 347 -1.80 -2.18 -1.24
CA ASN A 347 -0.45 -2.73 -1.26
C ASN A 347 0.49 -1.72 -1.93
N PRO A 348 1.45 -1.11 -1.19
CA PRO A 348 2.26 -0.02 -1.73
C PRO A 348 3.13 -0.45 -2.92
N TYR A 349 3.64 -1.67 -2.91
CA TYR A 349 4.47 -2.15 -4.02
C TYR A 349 3.70 -2.17 -5.33
N LEU A 350 2.49 -2.69 -5.31
CA LEU A 350 1.64 -2.78 -6.50
C LEU A 350 1.15 -1.41 -6.96
N ALA A 351 0.76 -0.56 -6.02
CA ALA A 351 0.33 0.80 -6.34
C ALA A 351 1.45 1.64 -6.95
N PHE A 352 2.66 1.56 -6.39
CA PHE A 352 3.81 2.31 -6.92
C PHE A 352 4.24 1.74 -8.28
N ALA A 353 4.23 0.42 -8.46
CA ALA A 353 4.48 -0.19 -9.77
C ALA A 353 3.46 0.29 -10.81
N ALA A 354 2.17 0.34 -10.46
CA ALA A 354 1.12 0.85 -11.34
C ALA A 354 1.31 2.33 -11.72
N LEU A 355 1.77 3.17 -10.78
CA LEU A 355 2.10 4.58 -11.05
C LEU A 355 3.30 4.70 -12.00
N ILE A 356 4.33 3.89 -11.82
CA ILE A 356 5.51 3.88 -12.69
C ILE A 356 5.11 3.41 -14.09
N ALA A 357 4.43 2.27 -14.19
CA ALA A 357 3.97 1.70 -15.46
C ALA A 357 3.12 2.68 -16.26
N SER A 358 2.12 3.29 -15.61
CA SER A 358 1.26 4.28 -16.26
C SER A 358 2.00 5.54 -16.67
N GLY A 359 2.91 6.01 -15.82
CA GLY A 359 3.74 7.19 -16.13
C GLY A 359 4.65 6.97 -17.33
N LEU A 360 5.33 5.82 -17.38
CA LEU A 360 6.18 5.45 -18.53
C LEU A 360 5.34 5.26 -19.79
N TYR A 361 4.17 4.62 -19.69
CA TYR A 361 3.25 4.49 -20.83
C TYR A 361 2.88 5.87 -21.42
N GLY A 362 2.58 6.86 -20.58
CA GLY A 362 2.29 8.20 -21.03
C GLY A 362 3.47 8.89 -21.73
N ILE A 363 4.69 8.63 -21.26
CA ILE A 363 5.93 9.16 -21.87
C ILE A 363 6.20 8.47 -23.23
N GLU A 364 6.12 7.15 -23.28
CA GLU A 364 6.36 6.33 -24.48
C GLU A 364 5.37 6.67 -25.61
N HIS A 365 4.10 6.97 -25.26
CA HIS A 365 3.04 7.27 -26.22
C HIS A 365 2.78 8.77 -26.40
N GLU A 366 3.61 9.62 -25.82
CA GLU A 366 3.53 11.08 -25.92
C GLU A 366 2.14 11.66 -25.58
N LEU A 367 1.48 11.11 -24.56
CA LEU A 367 0.13 11.48 -24.18
C LEU A 367 0.05 12.90 -23.62
N ASP A 368 -1.14 13.52 -23.80
CA ASP A 368 -1.46 14.84 -23.26
C ASP A 368 -2.57 14.74 -22.19
N PRO A 369 -2.40 15.34 -20.99
CA PRO A 369 -3.38 15.26 -19.92
C PRO A 369 -4.62 16.13 -20.16
N GLY A 370 -4.64 16.95 -21.19
CA GLY A 370 -5.65 17.97 -21.40
C GLY A 370 -5.54 19.14 -20.40
N ALA A 371 -6.58 19.96 -20.36
CA ALA A 371 -6.63 21.11 -19.44
C ALA A 371 -6.85 20.67 -17.99
N ALA A 372 -6.23 21.40 -17.06
CA ALA A 372 -6.51 21.23 -15.63
C ALA A 372 -7.99 21.55 -15.34
N LEU A 373 -8.62 20.74 -14.51
CA LEU A 373 -9.98 20.98 -14.08
C LEU A 373 -10.01 22.06 -12.99
N GLU A 374 -10.78 23.10 -13.24
CA GLU A 374 -11.11 24.11 -12.27
C GLU A 374 -12.47 23.80 -11.61
N GLY A 375 -12.57 24.00 -10.30
CA GLY A 375 -13.80 23.76 -9.55
C GLY A 375 -14.00 22.32 -9.09
N ASN A 376 -15.25 21.86 -9.01
CA ASN A 376 -15.64 20.61 -8.34
C ASN A 376 -15.62 19.43 -9.31
N ALA A 377 -14.66 18.49 -9.15
CA ALA A 377 -14.53 17.32 -9.99
C ALA A 377 -15.69 16.32 -9.83
N TYR A 378 -16.41 16.30 -8.71
CA TYR A 378 -17.56 15.40 -8.52
C TYR A 378 -18.71 15.65 -9.52
N SER A 379 -18.83 16.89 -9.99
CA SER A 379 -19.86 17.29 -10.96
C SER A 379 -19.33 17.46 -12.39
N SER A 380 -18.05 17.08 -12.64
CA SER A 380 -17.45 17.20 -13.97
C SER A 380 -17.82 16.00 -14.86
N GLU A 381 -17.65 16.19 -16.19
CA GLU A 381 -17.78 15.15 -17.22
C GLU A 381 -16.52 14.28 -17.39
N ALA A 382 -15.51 14.45 -16.52
CA ALA A 382 -14.29 13.66 -16.59
C ALA A 382 -14.58 12.15 -16.41
N ALA A 383 -13.73 11.33 -17.01
CA ALA A 383 -13.84 9.87 -16.89
C ALA A 383 -13.86 9.43 -15.43
N ARG A 384 -14.74 8.51 -15.10
CA ARG A 384 -14.89 8.02 -13.73
C ARG A 384 -13.97 6.85 -13.45
N PHE A 385 -13.47 6.82 -12.23
CA PHE A 385 -12.84 5.64 -11.67
C PHE A 385 -13.88 4.53 -11.50
N PRO A 386 -13.51 3.22 -11.59
CA PRO A 386 -14.44 2.13 -11.33
C PRO A 386 -15.14 2.30 -9.98
N SER A 387 -16.44 2.02 -9.92
CA SER A 387 -17.25 2.19 -8.71
C SER A 387 -17.34 0.90 -7.88
N THR A 388 -16.90 -0.23 -8.44
CA THR A 388 -16.91 -1.55 -7.82
C THR A 388 -15.65 -2.33 -8.20
N LEU A 389 -15.27 -3.30 -7.36
CA LEU A 389 -14.19 -4.24 -7.69
C LEU A 389 -14.51 -5.01 -8.98
N ARG A 390 -15.79 -5.35 -9.22
CA ARG A 390 -16.25 -6.02 -10.44
C ARG A 390 -15.96 -5.21 -11.72
N GLU A 391 -16.22 -3.90 -11.70
CA GLU A 391 -15.87 -3.01 -12.81
C GLU A 391 -14.35 -2.92 -13.03
N ALA A 392 -13.57 -2.91 -11.96
CA ALA A 392 -12.12 -2.86 -12.03
C ALA A 392 -11.53 -4.17 -12.58
N ILE A 393 -12.07 -5.33 -12.20
CA ILE A 393 -11.70 -6.63 -12.77
C ILE A 393 -11.90 -6.61 -14.29
N VAL A 394 -13.08 -6.19 -14.76
CA VAL A 394 -13.37 -6.11 -16.20
C VAL A 394 -12.42 -5.14 -16.92
N ALA A 395 -12.10 -4.00 -16.28
CA ALA A 395 -11.19 -3.02 -16.87
C ALA A 395 -9.76 -3.58 -17.02
N LEU A 396 -9.25 -4.33 -16.04
CA LEU A 396 -7.94 -4.97 -16.11
C LEU A 396 -7.91 -6.13 -17.13
N GLU A 397 -8.99 -6.94 -17.19
CA GLU A 397 -9.10 -8.04 -18.17
C GLU A 397 -9.03 -7.56 -19.62
N GLN A 398 -9.61 -6.40 -19.89
CA GLN A 398 -9.65 -5.78 -21.22
C GLN A 398 -8.44 -4.90 -21.52
N GLY A 399 -7.64 -4.61 -20.50
CA GLY A 399 -6.49 -3.73 -20.59
C GLY A 399 -5.26 -4.39 -21.20
N THR A 400 -4.36 -3.59 -21.71
CA THR A 400 -3.10 -4.03 -22.31
C THR A 400 -1.87 -3.45 -21.65
N VAL A 401 -2.01 -2.35 -20.92
CA VAL A 401 -0.90 -1.64 -20.27
C VAL A 401 -0.29 -2.47 -19.14
N ALA A 402 -1.14 -3.01 -18.26
CA ALA A 402 -0.69 -3.88 -17.18
C ALA A 402 0.02 -5.13 -17.71
N ARG A 403 -0.52 -5.77 -18.75
CA ARG A 403 0.10 -6.96 -19.37
C ARG A 403 1.43 -6.63 -20.04
N SER A 404 1.52 -5.49 -20.69
CA SER A 404 2.77 -5.02 -21.28
C SER A 404 3.85 -4.71 -20.24
N ALA A 405 3.45 -4.13 -19.09
CA ALA A 405 4.37 -3.73 -18.03
C ALA A 405 4.77 -4.90 -17.14
N PHE A 406 3.80 -5.64 -16.60
CA PHE A 406 4.04 -6.65 -15.57
C PHE A 406 4.16 -8.08 -16.12
N GLY A 407 3.61 -8.33 -17.32
CA GLY A 407 3.50 -9.65 -17.94
C GLY A 407 2.16 -10.32 -17.60
N ASP A 408 1.80 -11.32 -18.44
CA ASP A 408 0.52 -12.03 -18.31
C ASP A 408 0.43 -12.81 -17.01
N ASP A 409 1.48 -13.45 -16.59
CA ASP A 409 1.57 -14.25 -15.35
C ASP A 409 1.26 -13.42 -14.10
N VAL A 410 1.80 -12.20 -14.01
CA VAL A 410 1.53 -11.29 -12.89
C VAL A 410 0.09 -10.78 -12.95
N VAL A 411 -0.39 -10.36 -14.13
CA VAL A 411 -1.75 -9.82 -14.28
C VAL A 411 -2.79 -10.91 -13.97
N ASP A 412 -2.61 -12.13 -14.49
CA ASP A 412 -3.54 -13.23 -14.24
C ASP A 412 -3.54 -13.64 -12.76
N HIS A 413 -2.39 -13.56 -12.09
CA HIS A 413 -2.27 -13.80 -10.65
C HIS A 413 -3.15 -12.82 -9.84
N TYR A 414 -3.05 -11.51 -10.11
CA TYR A 414 -3.86 -10.50 -9.41
C TYR A 414 -5.32 -10.45 -9.84
N LEU A 415 -5.63 -10.83 -11.07
CA LEU A 415 -7.01 -11.06 -11.51
C LEU A 415 -7.64 -12.22 -10.74
N ASN A 416 -6.91 -13.33 -10.53
CA ASN A 416 -7.41 -14.45 -9.73
C ASN A 416 -7.70 -14.02 -8.29
N TYR A 417 -6.80 -13.24 -7.67
CA TYR A 417 -7.03 -12.66 -6.35
C TYR A 417 -8.31 -11.81 -6.31
N ALA A 418 -8.44 -10.84 -7.21
CA ALA A 418 -9.57 -9.92 -7.23
C ALA A 418 -10.91 -10.64 -7.48
N ARG A 419 -10.92 -11.65 -8.35
CA ARG A 419 -12.11 -12.51 -8.61
C ARG A 419 -12.49 -13.29 -7.37
N THR A 420 -11.53 -13.88 -6.68
CA THR A 420 -11.73 -14.62 -5.42
C THR A 420 -12.38 -13.73 -4.36
N GLU A 421 -11.83 -12.54 -4.13
CA GLU A 421 -12.39 -11.56 -3.18
C GLU A 421 -13.83 -11.16 -3.54
N GLN A 422 -14.11 -10.94 -4.83
CA GLN A 422 -15.43 -10.60 -5.29
C GLN A 422 -16.43 -11.78 -5.10
N GLU A 423 -16.00 -13.00 -5.42
CA GLU A 423 -16.82 -14.20 -5.27
C GLU A 423 -17.12 -14.55 -3.81
N LEU A 424 -16.15 -14.38 -2.92
CA LEU A 424 -16.33 -14.55 -1.48
C LEU A 424 -17.36 -13.55 -0.94
N PHE A 425 -17.22 -12.29 -1.32
CA PHE A 425 -18.18 -11.25 -0.92
C PHE A 425 -19.60 -11.53 -1.45
N ASP A 426 -19.75 -11.99 -2.68
CA ASP A 426 -21.06 -12.26 -3.30
C ASP A 426 -21.84 -13.37 -2.58
N LYS A 427 -21.18 -14.23 -1.83
CA LYS A 427 -21.79 -15.30 -1.03
C LYS A 427 -22.26 -14.83 0.34
N VAL A 428 -21.83 -13.63 0.79
CA VAL A 428 -22.15 -13.12 2.13
C VAL A 428 -23.56 -12.53 2.16
N VAL A 429 -24.41 -13.03 3.08
CA VAL A 429 -25.69 -12.38 3.39
C VAL A 429 -25.45 -11.24 4.37
N THR A 430 -25.53 -10.00 3.87
CA THR A 430 -25.20 -8.79 4.63
C THR A 430 -26.28 -8.41 5.66
N GLY A 431 -25.91 -7.58 6.66
CA GLY A 431 -26.88 -6.96 7.57
C GLY A 431 -27.93 -6.12 6.81
N TYR A 432 -27.50 -5.38 5.77
CA TYR A 432 -28.38 -4.59 4.92
C TYR A 432 -29.49 -5.43 4.26
N GLU A 433 -29.14 -6.61 3.73
CA GLU A 433 -30.11 -7.51 3.10
C GLU A 433 -31.11 -8.04 4.13
N ARG A 434 -30.62 -8.46 5.33
CA ARG A 434 -31.49 -8.93 6.41
C ARG A 434 -32.48 -7.86 6.87
N GLU A 435 -31.99 -6.66 7.14
CA GLU A 435 -32.84 -5.53 7.57
C GLU A 435 -33.87 -5.13 6.52
N ARG A 436 -33.51 -5.23 5.24
CA ARG A 436 -34.35 -4.78 4.15
C ARG A 436 -35.37 -5.82 3.72
N PHE A 437 -35.00 -7.10 3.68
CA PHE A 437 -35.78 -8.14 3.04
C PHE A 437 -36.38 -9.17 3.99
N PHE A 438 -36.02 -9.24 5.26
CA PHE A 438 -36.46 -10.27 6.20
C PHE A 438 -38.00 -10.41 6.28
N GLU A 439 -38.70 -9.28 6.37
CA GLU A 439 -40.17 -9.24 6.42
C GLU A 439 -40.84 -8.78 5.11
N ARG A 440 -40.07 -8.20 4.19
CA ARG A 440 -40.58 -7.50 3.02
C ARG A 440 -40.27 -8.20 1.68
N GLY A 441 -39.44 -9.24 1.74
CA GLY A 441 -39.05 -10.05 0.58
C GLY A 441 -39.93 -11.24 0.30
#